data_b28cc6febf30fd6ab58fa606579454dc
#
_entry.id   b28cc6febf30fd6ab58fa606579454dc
#
_cell.length_a   1.000
_cell.length_b   1.000
_cell.length_c   1.000
_cell.angle_alpha   90.00
_cell.angle_beta   90.00
_cell.angle_gamma   90.00
#
_symmetry.space_group_name_H-M   'P 1'
#
loop_
_entity.id
_entity.type
_entity.pdbx_description
1 polymer ?
#
loop_
_entity_poly.entity_id
_entity_poly.type
_entity_poly.pdbx_seq_one_letter_code
_entity_poly.pdbx_strand_id
1 'polypeptide(L)'
;LQTKLFTDNSGKRYPDFYHAESKIVLDAKYKCLERATKVSDVERNDIHQVISYMHVLSSNIGGLLYPSKAESSTTLIQSTLKGYGGTMILFPIHIPVVDNWNDFIQQIKVTETRLINDLIPILRN
;
A
#
# COMPACT_ATOMS: atom_id res chain seq x y z
N LEU A 1 9.14 12.31 2.23
CA LEU A 1 9.16 12.93 0.91
C LEU A 1 7.99 13.89 0.71
N GLN A 2 8.27 15.13 0.39
CA GLN A 2 7.24 16.08 0.00
C GLN A 2 7.12 16.12 -1.52
N THR A 3 5.90 16.07 -2.03
CA THR A 3 5.63 16.32 -3.43
C THR A 3 4.56 17.43 -3.59
N LYS A 4 4.45 18.01 -4.77
CA LYS A 4 3.50 19.08 -5.05
C LYS A 4 2.67 18.70 -6.27
N LEU A 5 1.37 18.98 -6.19
CA LEU A 5 0.44 18.58 -7.25
C LEU A 5 0.49 19.51 -8.46
N PHE A 6 0.83 20.78 -8.26
CA PHE A 6 0.74 21.79 -9.30
C PHE A 6 2.09 22.39 -9.64
N THR A 7 2.23 22.89 -10.86
CA THR A 7 3.47 23.49 -11.37
C THR A 7 3.86 24.78 -10.68
N ASP A 8 2.92 25.47 -10.03
CA ASP A 8 3.19 26.66 -9.22
C ASP A 8 3.71 26.33 -7.82
N ASN A 9 4.01 25.05 -7.56
CA ASN A 9 4.47 24.51 -6.28
C ASN A 9 3.43 24.54 -5.16
N SER A 10 2.15 24.65 -5.52
CA SER A 10 1.05 24.46 -4.55
C SER A 10 0.60 23.01 -4.47
N GLY A 11 -0.29 22.73 -3.52
CA GLY A 11 -0.83 21.39 -3.32
C GLY A 11 0.18 20.42 -2.75
N LYS A 12 0.78 20.76 -1.62
CA LYS A 12 1.76 19.89 -0.94
C LYS A 12 1.12 18.57 -0.52
N ARG A 13 1.83 17.47 -0.76
CA ARG A 13 1.43 16.11 -0.38
C ARG A 13 2.62 15.36 0.17
N TYR A 14 2.36 14.37 1.02
CA TYR A 14 3.39 13.62 1.74
C TYR A 14 3.08 12.13 1.66
N PRO A 15 3.50 11.44 0.58
CA PRO A 15 3.38 9.98 0.55
C PRO A 15 4.18 9.35 1.69
N ASP A 16 3.67 8.28 2.28
CA ASP A 16 4.36 7.61 3.37
C ASP A 16 5.63 6.91 2.89
N PHE A 17 5.57 6.24 1.74
CA PHE A 17 6.69 5.50 1.18
C PHE A 17 6.79 5.74 -0.31
N TYR A 18 7.99 6.00 -0.78
CA TYR A 18 8.28 6.11 -2.20
C TYR A 18 9.65 5.52 -2.51
N HIS A 19 9.69 4.59 -3.45
CA HIS A 19 10.92 4.00 -3.95
C HIS A 19 11.14 4.48 -5.39
N ALA A 20 12.07 5.41 -5.55
CA ALA A 20 12.28 6.11 -6.83
C ALA A 20 12.77 5.20 -7.95
N GLU A 21 13.61 4.24 -7.62
CA GLU A 21 14.22 3.33 -8.61
C GLU A 21 13.17 2.43 -9.26
N SER A 22 12.27 1.84 -8.47
CA SER A 22 11.19 0.99 -8.98
C SER A 22 9.90 1.76 -9.27
N LYS A 23 9.85 3.04 -8.94
CA LYS A 23 8.68 3.91 -9.12
C LYS A 23 7.43 3.34 -8.45
N ILE A 24 7.56 3.04 -7.18
CA ILE A 24 6.47 2.54 -6.35
C ILE A 24 6.16 3.56 -5.27
N VAL A 25 4.89 3.89 -5.10
CA VAL A 25 4.40 4.73 -4.01
C VAL A 25 3.41 3.96 -3.17
N LEU A 26 3.60 3.96 -1.86
CA LEU A 26 2.72 3.29 -0.92
C LEU A 26 2.25 4.26 0.15
N ASP A 27 1.02 4.06 0.59
CA ASP A 27 0.43 4.85 1.66
C ASP A 27 -0.16 3.92 2.72
N ALA A 28 0.14 4.20 3.98
CA ALA A 28 -0.34 3.38 5.09
C ALA A 28 -1.69 3.92 5.58
N LYS A 29 -2.63 3.02 5.79
CA LYS A 29 -3.96 3.34 6.32
C LYS A 29 -4.21 2.59 7.61
N TYR A 30 -4.89 3.24 8.54
CA TYR A 30 -5.23 2.64 9.82
C TYR A 30 -6.58 1.92 9.82
N LYS A 31 -7.31 2.02 8.71
CA LYS A 31 -8.62 1.38 8.57
C LYS A 31 -8.45 -0.10 8.23
N CYS A 32 -9.25 -0.92 8.86
CA CYS A 32 -9.29 -2.35 8.56
C CYS A 32 -10.15 -2.58 7.31
N LEU A 33 -9.57 -3.18 6.27
CA LEU A 33 -10.24 -3.43 5.00
C LEU A 33 -10.52 -4.93 4.80
N GLU A 34 -10.85 -5.66 5.86
CA GLU A 34 -11.01 -7.12 5.83
C GLU A 34 -12.08 -7.60 4.86
N ARG A 35 -13.07 -6.76 4.54
CA ARG A 35 -14.15 -7.10 3.62
C ARG A 35 -13.86 -6.74 2.17
N ALA A 36 -12.73 -6.08 1.91
CA ALA A 36 -12.37 -5.71 0.56
C ALA A 36 -11.99 -6.96 -0.25
N THR A 37 -12.63 -7.17 -1.39
CA THR A 37 -12.32 -8.23 -2.33
C THR A 37 -11.74 -7.68 -3.64
N LYS A 38 -11.87 -6.38 -3.85
CA LYS A 38 -11.33 -5.68 -5.02
C LYS A 38 -10.93 -4.26 -4.63
N VAL A 39 -10.08 -3.64 -5.42
CA VAL A 39 -9.58 -2.29 -5.14
C VAL A 39 -10.71 -1.28 -5.00
N SER A 40 -11.76 -1.37 -5.81
CA SER A 40 -12.88 -0.44 -5.76
C SER A 40 -13.71 -0.51 -4.46
N ASP A 41 -13.49 -1.51 -3.61
CA ASP A 41 -14.14 -1.59 -2.30
C ASP A 41 -13.51 -0.65 -1.27
N VAL A 42 -12.35 -0.10 -1.58
CA VAL A 42 -11.64 0.86 -0.72
C VAL A 42 -12.32 2.23 -0.81
N GLU A 43 -12.22 3.00 0.26
CA GLU A 43 -12.77 4.35 0.30
C GLU A 43 -12.22 5.20 -0.85
N ARG A 44 -13.12 5.92 -1.52
CA ARG A 44 -12.80 6.71 -2.71
C ARG A 44 -11.65 7.68 -2.48
N ASN A 45 -11.64 8.38 -1.35
CA ASN A 45 -10.60 9.37 -1.07
C ASN A 45 -9.21 8.73 -0.94
N ASP A 46 -9.14 7.53 -0.37
CA ASP A 46 -7.87 6.81 -0.23
C ASP A 46 -7.33 6.40 -1.60
N ILE A 47 -8.20 5.92 -2.48
CA ILE A 47 -7.82 5.56 -3.86
C ILE A 47 -7.36 6.80 -4.62
N HIS A 48 -8.12 7.88 -4.56
CA HIS A 48 -7.78 9.13 -5.28
C HIS A 48 -6.45 9.72 -4.78
N GLN A 49 -6.16 9.61 -3.49
CA GLN A 49 -4.90 10.08 -2.93
C GLN A 49 -3.72 9.32 -3.54
N VAL A 50 -3.80 7.99 -3.59
CA VAL A 50 -2.72 7.17 -4.17
C VAL A 50 -2.58 7.43 -5.67
N ILE A 51 -3.69 7.53 -6.39
CA ILE A 51 -3.65 7.86 -7.82
C ILE A 51 -2.97 9.22 -8.06
N SER A 52 -3.26 10.21 -7.22
CA SER A 52 -2.61 11.52 -7.30
C SER A 52 -1.10 11.40 -7.11
N TYR A 53 -0.65 10.62 -6.13
CA TYR A 53 0.78 10.37 -5.92
C TYR A 53 1.41 9.66 -7.12
N MET A 54 0.74 8.64 -7.65
CA MET A 54 1.22 7.92 -8.83
C MET A 54 1.41 8.85 -10.01
N HIS A 55 0.44 9.72 -10.24
CA HIS A 55 0.49 10.67 -11.34
C HIS A 55 1.67 11.65 -11.20
N VAL A 56 1.78 12.31 -10.03
CA VAL A 56 2.80 13.34 -9.79
C VAL A 56 4.21 12.76 -9.80
N LEU A 57 4.38 11.55 -9.24
CA LEU A 57 5.67 10.90 -9.13
C LEU A 57 6.00 10.01 -10.33
N SER A 58 5.13 9.96 -11.33
CA SER A 58 5.25 9.07 -12.49
C SER A 58 5.44 7.60 -12.07
N SER A 59 4.73 7.20 -11.02
CA SER A 59 4.80 5.84 -10.47
C SER A 59 3.86 4.91 -11.22
N ASN A 60 4.37 3.76 -11.61
CA ASN A 60 3.58 2.73 -12.29
C ASN A 60 2.81 1.85 -11.31
N ILE A 61 3.21 1.85 -10.05
CA ILE A 61 2.60 1.03 -9.01
C ILE A 61 2.31 1.92 -7.81
N GLY A 62 1.06 1.89 -7.37
CA GLY A 62 0.63 2.51 -6.13
C GLY A 62 -0.02 1.48 -5.25
N GLY A 63 0.09 1.64 -3.95
CA GLY A 63 -0.50 0.68 -3.03
C GLY A 63 -0.93 1.28 -1.71
N LEU A 64 -1.81 0.54 -1.05
CA LEU A 64 -2.29 0.84 0.29
C LEU A 64 -1.86 -0.30 1.21
N LEU A 65 -1.20 0.05 2.30
CA LEU A 65 -0.90 -0.86 3.40
C LEU A 65 -1.98 -0.68 4.46
N TYR A 66 -2.61 -1.75 4.89
CA TYR A 66 -3.67 -1.66 5.89
C TYR A 66 -3.61 -2.81 6.88
N PRO A 67 -3.99 -2.57 8.15
CA PRO A 67 -3.98 -3.63 9.15
C PRO A 67 -5.09 -4.64 8.88
N SER A 68 -4.80 -5.90 9.10
CA SER A 68 -5.75 -7.00 8.95
C SER A 68 -5.66 -7.92 10.16
N LYS A 69 -6.81 -8.41 10.63
CA LYS A 69 -6.87 -9.41 11.70
C LYS A 69 -6.80 -10.84 11.15
N ALA A 70 -7.04 -11.02 9.86
CA ALA A 70 -7.05 -12.33 9.24
C ALA A 70 -5.64 -12.79 8.88
N GLU A 71 -5.24 -13.97 9.36
CA GLU A 71 -3.95 -14.57 9.02
C GLU A 71 -3.86 -15.04 7.59
N SER A 72 -4.99 -15.36 6.99
CA SER A 72 -5.07 -16.15 5.76
C SER A 72 -5.08 -15.34 4.49
N SER A 73 -4.98 -14.02 4.55
CA SER A 73 -4.95 -13.21 3.33
C SER A 73 -3.59 -13.32 2.68
N THR A 74 -3.42 -14.33 1.83
CA THR A 74 -2.17 -14.57 1.12
C THR A 74 -2.15 -13.99 -0.28
N THR A 75 -3.32 -13.59 -0.80
CA THR A 75 -3.44 -13.06 -2.16
C THR A 75 -3.58 -11.55 -2.12
N LEU A 76 -2.66 -10.87 -2.78
CA LEU A 76 -2.75 -9.43 -2.96
C LEU A 76 -3.92 -9.10 -3.86
N ILE A 77 -4.65 -8.05 -3.49
CA ILE A 77 -5.72 -7.52 -4.33
C ILE A 77 -5.10 -6.44 -5.21
N GLN A 78 -5.23 -6.57 -6.52
CA GLN A 78 -4.67 -5.61 -7.45
C GLN A 78 -5.61 -5.34 -8.60
N SER A 79 -5.47 -4.15 -9.19
CA SER A 79 -6.27 -3.75 -10.34
C SER A 79 -5.48 -2.77 -11.19
N THR A 80 -5.64 -2.89 -12.50
CA THR A 80 -5.00 -1.97 -13.45
C THR A 80 -5.89 -0.75 -13.64
N LEU A 81 -5.27 0.42 -13.60
CA LEU A 81 -5.97 1.69 -13.80
C LEU A 81 -6.19 1.96 -15.28
N LYS A 82 -7.32 2.60 -15.59
CA LYS A 82 -7.58 3.14 -16.92
C LYS A 82 -6.80 4.44 -17.14
N GLY A 83 -6.84 4.96 -18.34
CA GLY A 83 -6.18 6.22 -18.70
C GLY A 83 -4.69 6.03 -18.87
N TYR A 84 -3.89 6.71 -18.06
CA TYR A 84 -2.43 6.58 -18.13
C TYR A 84 -1.91 5.24 -17.64
N GLY A 85 -2.77 4.37 -17.13
CA GLY A 85 -2.40 3.04 -16.69
C GLY A 85 -1.83 3.01 -15.28
N GLY A 86 -1.06 1.97 -15.03
CA GLY A 86 -0.52 1.69 -13.72
C GLY A 86 -1.35 0.66 -12.97
N THR A 87 -0.79 0.15 -11.89
CA THR A 87 -1.43 -0.89 -11.07
C THR A 87 -1.57 -0.41 -9.64
N MET A 88 -2.75 -0.58 -9.08
CA MET A 88 -3.00 -0.34 -7.66
C MET A 88 -3.09 -1.67 -6.92
N ILE A 89 -2.40 -1.76 -5.79
CA ILE A 89 -2.31 -2.98 -5.00
C ILE A 89 -2.72 -2.70 -3.56
N LEU A 90 -3.50 -3.61 -2.99
CA LEU A 90 -3.84 -3.60 -1.57
C LEU A 90 -2.95 -4.63 -0.85
N PHE A 91 -2.20 -4.17 0.15
CA PHE A 91 -1.30 -5.00 0.96
C PHE A 91 -1.86 -5.15 2.37
N PRO A 92 -2.47 -6.30 2.70
CA PRO A 92 -2.89 -6.53 4.07
C PRO A 92 -1.68 -6.83 4.96
N ILE A 93 -1.63 -6.19 6.11
CA ILE A 93 -0.59 -6.44 7.11
C ILE A 93 -1.27 -7.07 8.31
N HIS A 94 -1.01 -8.34 8.53
CA HIS A 94 -1.59 -9.04 9.66
C HIS A 94 -0.98 -8.54 10.97
N ILE A 95 -1.83 -8.00 11.83
CA ILE A 95 -1.45 -7.59 13.18
C ILE A 95 -1.89 -8.70 14.13
N PRO A 96 -0.95 -9.45 14.72
CA PRO A 96 -1.30 -10.55 15.60
C PRO A 96 -1.97 -10.07 16.88
N VAL A 97 -2.98 -10.82 17.34
CA VAL A 97 -3.63 -10.60 18.63
C VAL A 97 -3.23 -11.76 19.54
N VAL A 98 -2.36 -11.49 20.48
CA VAL A 98 -1.79 -12.49 21.39
C VAL A 98 -1.69 -11.93 22.81
N ASP A 99 -1.55 -12.82 23.79
CA ASP A 99 -1.62 -12.45 25.20
C ASP A 99 -0.29 -11.96 25.78
N ASN A 100 0.83 -12.24 25.13
CA ASN A 100 2.13 -11.85 25.66
C ASN A 100 3.05 -11.29 24.59
N TRP A 101 4.06 -10.56 25.06
CA TRP A 101 5.00 -9.84 24.20
C TRP A 101 5.88 -10.77 23.34
N ASN A 102 6.31 -11.89 23.90
CA ASN A 102 7.18 -12.81 23.15
C ASN A 102 6.45 -13.43 21.95
N ASP A 103 5.20 -13.82 22.13
CA ASP A 103 4.39 -14.36 21.04
C ASP A 103 4.11 -13.29 19.99
N PHE A 104 3.88 -12.05 20.43
CA PHE A 104 3.69 -10.92 19.52
C PHE A 104 4.92 -10.72 18.64
N ILE A 105 6.12 -10.67 19.23
CA ILE A 105 7.37 -10.49 18.49
C ILE A 105 7.57 -11.61 17.46
N GLN A 106 7.30 -12.85 17.83
CA GLN A 106 7.45 -13.98 16.91
C GLN A 106 6.47 -13.89 15.74
N GLN A 107 5.21 -13.56 16.01
CA GLN A 107 4.19 -13.48 14.98
C GLN A 107 4.34 -12.25 14.07
N ILE A 108 4.79 -11.12 14.62
CA ILE A 108 5.03 -9.93 13.79
C ILE A 108 6.18 -10.15 12.82
N LYS A 109 7.18 -10.94 13.19
CA LYS A 109 8.27 -11.32 12.28
C LYS A 109 7.76 -12.13 11.09
N VAL A 110 6.79 -12.98 11.30
CA VAL A 110 6.13 -13.71 10.19
C VAL A 110 5.42 -12.74 9.26
N THR A 111 4.72 -11.75 9.81
CA THR A 111 4.06 -10.70 9.03
C THR A 111 5.07 -9.91 8.21
N GLU A 112 6.18 -9.49 8.83
CA GLU A 112 7.24 -8.75 8.13
C GLU A 112 7.83 -9.56 6.98
N THR A 113 8.13 -10.84 7.22
CA THR A 113 8.66 -11.73 6.19
C THR A 113 7.70 -11.87 5.02
N ARG A 114 6.41 -12.01 5.30
CA ARG A 114 5.39 -12.11 4.26
C ARG A 114 5.33 -10.83 3.43
N LEU A 115 5.33 -9.67 4.08
CA LEU A 115 5.32 -8.39 3.38
C LEU A 115 6.55 -8.21 2.49
N ILE A 116 7.72 -8.56 2.98
CA ILE A 116 8.96 -8.51 2.21
C ILE A 116 8.87 -9.44 0.99
N ASN A 117 8.37 -10.65 1.17
CA ASN A 117 8.20 -11.61 0.07
C ASN A 117 7.20 -11.13 -0.98
N ASP A 118 6.18 -10.38 -0.56
CA ASP A 118 5.21 -9.78 -1.49
C ASP A 118 5.82 -8.59 -2.24
N LEU A 119 6.65 -7.80 -1.57
CA LEU A 119 7.23 -6.58 -2.16
C LEU A 119 8.42 -6.84 -3.09
N ILE A 120 9.27 -7.82 -2.77
CA ILE A 120 10.50 -8.08 -3.55
C ILE A 120 10.22 -8.27 -5.05
N PRO A 121 9.27 -9.13 -5.47
CA PRO A 121 8.98 -9.30 -6.89
C PRO A 121 8.53 -8.01 -7.58
N ILE A 122 7.80 -7.16 -6.85
CA ILE A 122 7.30 -5.89 -7.35
C ILE A 122 8.44 -4.88 -7.52
N LEU A 123 9.35 -4.83 -6.55
CA LEU A 123 10.50 -3.91 -6.57
C LEU A 123 11.51 -4.24 -7.67
N ARG A 124 11.56 -5.49 -8.11
CA ARG A 124 12.48 -5.94 -9.15
C ARG A 124 11.97 -5.73 -10.58
N ASN A 125 10.69 -5.43 -10.70
CA ASN A 125 10.11 -5.10 -12.00
C ASN A 125 10.27 -3.58 -12.27
#